data_6f8724f3b020ddeca721d07dd987c232
#
_entry.id   6f8724f3b020ddeca721d07dd987c232
#
_cell.length_a   1.000
_cell.length_b   1.000
_cell.length_c   1.000
_cell.angle_alpha   90.00
_cell.angle_beta   90.00
_cell.angle_gamma   90.00
#
_symmetry.space_group_name_H-M   'P 1'
#
loop_
_entity.id
_entity.type
_entity.pdbx_description
1 polymer ?
#
loop_
_entity_poly.entity_id
_entity_poly.type
_entity_poly.pdbx_seq_one_letter_code
_entity_poly.pdbx_strand_id
1 'polypeptide(L)'
;MIRELLELNDVISAWEHCKSVMRKLNFDRLLYGRTHFASGDYLGDEQDFMILSSHVPEYFEEYVKSGEFRNSAFLLWSLDNIGLVSWSELPRLDFSERQVQQMMSSLEVNKKHGVTAGFTVSFSNHLPGQKSAASVCAAPSMTQV
;
A
#
# COMPACT_ATOMS: atom_id res chain seq x y z
N MET A 1 -20.66 0.32 -1.00
CA MET A 1 -19.44 -0.28 -0.39
C MET A 1 -19.22 0.12 1.07
N ILE A 2 -19.16 1.40 1.40
CA ILE A 2 -18.92 1.84 2.78
C ILE A 2 -20.00 1.35 3.74
N ARG A 3 -21.27 1.43 3.35
CA ARG A 3 -22.39 0.94 4.16
C ARG A 3 -22.26 -0.56 4.45
N GLU A 4 -21.87 -1.35 3.45
CA GLU A 4 -21.69 -2.78 3.60
C GLU A 4 -20.54 -3.11 4.56
N LEU A 5 -19.45 -2.34 4.50
CA LEU A 5 -18.31 -2.51 5.42
C LEU A 5 -18.70 -2.23 6.87
N LEU A 6 -19.57 -1.24 7.11
CA LEU A 6 -20.05 -0.93 8.46
C LEU A 6 -20.91 -2.04 9.05
N GLU A 7 -21.53 -2.86 8.20
CA GLU A 7 -22.35 -3.99 8.64
C GLU A 7 -21.54 -5.25 8.93
N LEU A 8 -20.25 -5.27 8.50
CA LEU A 8 -19.38 -6.42 8.72
C LEU A 8 -18.79 -6.39 10.15
N ASN A 9 -18.78 -7.54 10.80
CA ASN A 9 -18.43 -7.65 12.22
C ASN A 9 -16.96 -7.98 12.49
N ASP A 10 -16.17 -8.29 11.45
CA ASP A 10 -14.78 -8.67 11.64
C ASP A 10 -13.90 -8.24 10.46
N VAL A 11 -12.59 -8.21 10.71
CA VAL A 11 -11.59 -7.77 9.74
C VAL A 11 -11.53 -8.71 8.54
N ILE A 12 -11.68 -10.00 8.74
CA ILE A 12 -11.60 -10.99 7.66
C ILE A 12 -12.73 -10.79 6.67
N SER A 13 -13.97 -10.66 7.17
CA SER A 13 -15.13 -10.43 6.32
C SER A 13 -15.02 -9.11 5.56
N ALA A 14 -14.58 -8.06 6.22
CA ALA A 14 -14.38 -6.76 5.59
C ALA A 14 -13.31 -6.84 4.48
N TRP A 15 -12.22 -7.54 4.74
CA TRP A 15 -11.14 -7.73 3.77
C TRP A 15 -11.61 -8.51 2.54
N GLU A 16 -12.34 -9.61 2.75
CA GLU A 16 -12.89 -10.40 1.65
C GLU A 16 -13.87 -9.58 0.79
N HIS A 17 -14.69 -8.75 1.44
CA HIS A 17 -15.59 -7.85 0.73
C HIS A 17 -14.83 -6.83 -0.11
N CYS A 18 -13.80 -6.19 0.45
CA CYS A 18 -12.96 -5.24 -0.28
C CYS A 18 -12.31 -5.89 -1.50
N LYS A 19 -11.77 -7.10 -1.34
CA LYS A 19 -11.18 -7.84 -2.47
C LYS A 19 -12.20 -8.08 -3.57
N SER A 20 -13.41 -8.49 -3.21
CA SER A 20 -14.48 -8.76 -4.16
C SER A 20 -14.85 -7.50 -4.95
N VAL A 21 -15.04 -6.37 -4.27
CA VAL A 21 -15.40 -5.11 -4.91
C VAL A 21 -14.29 -4.64 -5.85
N MET A 22 -13.05 -4.68 -5.39
CA MET A 22 -11.91 -4.21 -6.20
C MET A 22 -11.66 -5.10 -7.41
N ARG A 23 -11.89 -6.40 -7.29
CA ARG A 23 -11.77 -7.32 -8.42
C ARG A 23 -12.74 -6.96 -9.53
N LYS A 24 -13.95 -6.53 -9.21
CA LYS A 24 -14.93 -6.06 -10.20
C LYS A 24 -14.45 -4.82 -10.96
N LEU A 25 -13.55 -4.06 -10.39
CA LEU A 25 -12.94 -2.89 -11.00
C LEU A 25 -11.58 -3.19 -11.66
N ASN A 26 -11.22 -4.47 -11.76
CA ASN A 26 -9.95 -4.96 -12.32
C ASN A 26 -8.73 -4.62 -11.45
N PHE A 27 -8.94 -4.41 -10.17
CA PHE A 27 -7.87 -4.30 -9.18
C PHE A 27 -7.85 -5.59 -8.37
N ASP A 28 -7.04 -6.54 -8.80
CA ASP A 28 -7.03 -7.89 -8.23
C ASP A 28 -5.97 -8.08 -7.14
N ARG A 29 -5.08 -7.11 -6.95
CA ARG A 29 -4.00 -7.19 -5.97
C ARG A 29 -4.05 -6.00 -5.02
N LEU A 30 -4.27 -6.28 -3.75
CA LEU A 30 -4.42 -5.29 -2.70
C LEU A 30 -3.40 -5.53 -1.61
N LEU A 31 -2.91 -4.44 -1.04
CA LEU A 31 -2.04 -4.47 0.12
C LEU A 31 -2.50 -3.39 1.08
N TYR A 32 -2.80 -3.77 2.32
CA TYR A 32 -3.17 -2.83 3.38
C TYR A 32 -2.22 -2.98 4.55
N GLY A 33 -1.76 -1.87 5.08
CA GLY A 33 -0.89 -1.86 6.24
C GLY A 33 -1.30 -0.82 7.26
N ARG A 34 -1.16 -1.17 8.53
CA ARG A 34 -1.39 -0.27 9.65
C ARG A 34 -0.29 -0.45 10.70
N THR A 35 0.21 0.67 11.23
CA THR A 35 1.16 0.66 12.34
C THR A 35 0.64 1.58 13.44
N HIS A 36 1.01 1.28 14.69
CA HIS A 36 0.60 2.07 15.85
C HIS A 36 1.65 3.06 16.35
N PHE A 37 2.90 2.94 15.91
CA PHE A 37 4.00 3.69 16.48
C PHE A 37 4.81 4.46 15.42
N ALA A 38 4.13 4.91 14.36
CA ALA A 38 4.76 5.75 13.34
C ALA A 38 5.03 7.15 13.89
N SER A 39 6.17 7.72 13.56
CA SER A 39 6.55 9.08 13.93
C SER A 39 7.54 9.62 12.90
N GLY A 40 7.21 10.75 12.26
CA GLY A 40 8.02 11.28 11.17
C GLY A 40 8.15 10.24 10.05
N ASP A 41 9.37 9.90 9.66
CA ASP A 41 9.66 8.84 8.67
C ASP A 41 9.89 7.47 9.32
N TYR A 42 9.68 7.34 10.63
CA TYR A 42 9.80 6.06 11.33
C TYR A 42 8.44 5.37 11.41
N LEU A 43 8.38 4.15 10.92
CA LEU A 43 7.14 3.36 10.84
C LEU A 43 6.86 2.51 12.08
N GLY A 44 7.77 2.45 13.02
CA GLY A 44 7.66 1.56 14.16
C GLY A 44 8.25 0.17 13.88
N ASP A 45 8.11 -0.72 14.84
CA ASP A 45 8.64 -2.09 14.74
C ASP A 45 7.70 -2.98 13.95
N GLU A 46 8.25 -3.99 13.28
CA GLU A 46 7.48 -4.95 12.48
C GLU A 46 6.37 -5.64 13.28
N GLN A 47 6.60 -5.86 14.56
CA GLN A 47 5.62 -6.51 15.45
C GLN A 47 4.35 -5.67 15.64
N ASP A 48 4.43 -4.37 15.38
CA ASP A 48 3.29 -3.46 15.53
C ASP A 48 2.50 -3.29 14.24
N PHE A 49 2.93 -3.95 13.16
CA PHE A 49 2.28 -3.86 11.86
C PHE A 49 1.17 -4.89 11.74
N MET A 50 0.04 -4.44 11.23
CA MET A 50 -0.98 -5.33 10.69
C MET A 50 -0.95 -5.18 9.18
N ILE A 51 -0.73 -6.28 8.46
CA ILE A 51 -0.65 -6.27 7.00
C ILE A 51 -1.60 -7.31 6.43
N LEU A 52 -2.43 -6.87 5.49
CA LEU A 52 -3.34 -7.72 4.73
C LEU A 52 -2.96 -7.63 3.26
N SER A 53 -2.85 -8.79 2.60
CA SER A 53 -2.39 -8.84 1.22
C SER A 53 -3.20 -9.86 0.42
N SER A 54 -3.53 -9.52 -0.83
CA SER A 54 -4.05 -10.47 -1.81
C SER A 54 -3.04 -10.77 -2.92
N HIS A 55 -1.80 -10.32 -2.75
CA HIS A 55 -0.71 -10.64 -3.68
C HIS A 55 -0.28 -12.10 -3.55
N VAL A 56 0.41 -12.60 -4.58
CA VAL A 56 1.00 -13.95 -4.54
C VAL A 56 2.05 -14.02 -3.42
N PRO A 57 2.26 -15.23 -2.83
CA PRO A 57 3.21 -15.38 -1.71
C PRO A 57 4.62 -14.91 -2.04
N GLU A 58 5.09 -15.11 -3.26
CA GLU A 58 6.44 -14.70 -3.69
C GLU A 58 6.63 -13.19 -3.58
N TYR A 59 5.62 -12.42 -3.97
CA TYR A 59 5.66 -10.97 -3.84
C TYR A 59 5.66 -10.54 -2.37
N PHE A 60 4.82 -11.18 -1.55
CA PHE A 60 4.76 -10.89 -0.12
C PHE A 60 6.12 -11.13 0.55
N GLU A 61 6.79 -12.24 0.20
CA GLU A 61 8.12 -12.54 0.73
C GLU A 61 9.16 -11.47 0.32
N GLU A 62 9.20 -11.13 -0.95
CA GLU A 62 10.22 -10.21 -1.48
C GLU A 62 9.97 -8.76 -1.10
N TYR A 63 8.72 -8.35 -0.94
CA TYR A 63 8.36 -6.96 -0.71
C TYR A 63 8.10 -6.65 0.75
N VAL A 64 7.33 -7.49 1.42
CA VAL A 64 6.88 -7.23 2.80
C VAL A 64 7.85 -7.83 3.81
N LYS A 65 8.10 -9.14 3.76
CA LYS A 65 8.95 -9.81 4.75
C LYS A 65 10.40 -9.36 4.68
N SER A 66 10.88 -9.03 3.51
CA SER A 66 12.24 -8.50 3.33
C SER A 66 12.41 -7.08 3.88
N GLY A 67 11.31 -6.36 4.09
CA GLY A 67 11.35 -4.97 4.49
C GLY A 67 11.42 -3.97 3.36
N GLU A 68 11.42 -4.41 2.10
CA GLU A 68 11.51 -3.52 0.94
C GLU A 68 10.36 -2.52 0.85
N PHE A 69 9.17 -2.88 1.37
CA PHE A 69 8.03 -1.97 1.37
C PHE A 69 8.32 -0.66 2.09
N ARG A 70 9.24 -0.66 3.06
CA ARG A 70 9.62 0.55 3.83
C ARG A 70 10.29 1.59 2.95
N ASN A 71 10.86 1.18 1.83
CA ASN A 71 11.58 2.05 0.90
C ASN A 71 10.72 2.45 -0.30
N SER A 72 9.46 2.01 -0.36
CA SER A 72 8.63 2.26 -1.53
C SER A 72 8.17 3.71 -1.61
N ALA A 73 7.99 4.20 -2.83
CA ALA A 73 7.45 5.53 -3.09
C ALA A 73 6.02 5.66 -2.51
N PHE A 74 5.26 4.58 -2.56
CA PHE A 74 3.88 4.55 -2.05
C PHE A 74 3.86 4.86 -0.56
N LEU A 75 4.74 4.21 0.19
CA LEU A 75 4.81 4.37 1.63
C LEU A 75 5.37 5.72 2.01
N LEU A 76 6.46 6.14 1.38
CA LEU A 76 7.07 7.44 1.66
C LEU A 76 6.08 8.58 1.42
N TRP A 77 5.31 8.50 0.34
CA TRP A 77 4.25 9.47 0.08
C TRP A 77 3.18 9.43 1.19
N SER A 78 2.77 8.24 1.60
CA SER A 78 1.67 8.08 2.56
C SER A 78 2.01 8.60 3.94
N LEU A 79 3.28 8.65 4.31
CA LEU A 79 3.69 9.15 5.62
C LEU A 79 3.38 10.64 5.80
N ASP A 80 3.47 11.42 4.73
CA ASP A 80 3.30 12.87 4.76
C ASP A 80 1.99 13.35 4.14
N ASN A 81 1.15 12.44 3.65
CA ASN A 81 -0.05 12.82 2.93
C ASN A 81 -1.25 12.00 3.36
N ILE A 82 -2.44 12.57 3.14
CA ILE A 82 -3.72 11.90 3.33
C ILE A 82 -4.47 12.02 2.00
N GLY A 83 -5.14 10.96 1.60
CA GLY A 83 -5.91 10.92 0.37
C GLY A 83 -5.39 9.89 -0.61
N LEU A 84 -5.66 10.13 -1.88
CA LEU A 84 -5.41 9.19 -2.97
C LEU A 84 -4.32 9.72 -3.90
N VAL A 85 -3.40 8.86 -4.30
CA VAL A 85 -2.44 9.18 -5.36
C VAL A 85 -2.40 8.06 -6.38
N SER A 86 -2.44 8.41 -7.67
CA SER A 86 -2.17 7.48 -8.75
C SER A 86 -0.66 7.25 -8.84
N TRP A 87 -0.24 6.02 -9.09
CA TRP A 87 1.19 5.72 -9.24
C TRP A 87 1.82 6.43 -10.44
N SER A 88 1.02 6.82 -11.43
CA SER A 88 1.50 7.63 -12.55
C SER A 88 1.94 9.03 -12.13
N GLU A 89 1.47 9.51 -10.98
CA GLU A 89 1.84 10.82 -10.45
C GLU A 89 3.11 10.79 -9.59
N LEU A 90 3.50 9.61 -9.09
CA LEU A 90 4.64 9.49 -8.17
C LEU A 90 5.96 10.05 -8.72
N PRO A 91 6.30 9.86 -10.02
CA PRO A 91 7.53 10.43 -10.57
C PRO A 91 7.57 11.96 -10.59
N ARG A 92 6.41 12.60 -10.47
CA ARG A 92 6.29 14.07 -10.48
C ARG A 92 6.37 14.66 -9.07
N LEU A 93 6.39 13.83 -8.04
CA LEU A 93 6.48 14.26 -6.66
C LEU A 93 7.92 14.64 -6.32
N ASP A 94 8.05 15.56 -5.39
CA ASP A 94 9.35 16.09 -4.99
C ASP A 94 9.99 15.20 -3.93
N PHE A 95 10.67 14.15 -4.36
CA PHE A 95 11.45 13.29 -3.49
C PHE A 95 12.91 13.74 -3.48
N SER A 96 13.54 13.68 -2.31
CA SER A 96 14.96 13.95 -2.19
C SER A 96 15.80 12.87 -2.89
N GLU A 97 17.06 13.17 -3.21
CA GLU A 97 17.96 12.20 -3.81
C GLU A 97 18.10 10.95 -2.95
N ARG A 98 18.14 11.12 -1.63
CA ARG A 98 18.19 10.01 -0.68
C ARG A 98 16.95 9.12 -0.78
N GLN A 99 15.78 9.73 -0.86
CA GLN A 99 14.53 9.00 -1.01
C GLN A 99 14.49 8.25 -2.35
N VAL A 100 14.94 8.88 -3.43
CA VAL A 100 15.00 8.23 -4.75
C VAL A 100 15.91 7.00 -4.70
N GLN A 101 17.07 7.11 -4.06
CA GLN A 101 17.96 5.96 -3.90
C GLN A 101 17.36 4.84 -3.08
N GLN A 102 16.63 5.19 -2.00
CA GLN A 102 15.93 4.20 -1.18
C GLN A 102 14.86 3.44 -1.96
N MET A 103 14.22 4.11 -2.92
CA MET A 103 13.15 3.51 -3.73
C MET A 103 13.64 2.52 -4.78
N MET A 104 14.91 2.54 -5.15
CA MET A 104 15.41 1.76 -6.29
C MET A 104 15.18 0.26 -6.14
N SER A 105 15.54 -0.31 -4.99
CA SER A 105 15.37 -1.74 -4.76
C SER A 105 13.89 -2.13 -4.69
N SER A 106 13.07 -1.30 -4.09
CA SER A 106 11.62 -1.51 -4.03
C SER A 106 11.00 -1.50 -5.42
N LEU A 107 11.42 -0.57 -6.28
CA LEU A 107 10.95 -0.49 -7.66
C LEU A 107 11.31 -1.74 -8.46
N GLU A 108 12.48 -2.31 -8.23
CA GLU A 108 12.91 -3.54 -8.90
C GLU A 108 11.99 -4.71 -8.53
N VAL A 109 11.66 -4.87 -7.26
CA VAL A 109 10.73 -5.91 -6.81
C VAL A 109 9.36 -5.71 -7.45
N ASN A 110 8.86 -4.47 -7.45
CA ASN A 110 7.56 -4.16 -8.02
C ASN A 110 7.51 -4.45 -9.53
N LYS A 111 8.55 -4.08 -10.27
CA LYS A 111 8.64 -4.36 -11.71
C LYS A 111 8.66 -5.87 -11.98
N LYS A 112 9.44 -6.61 -11.19
CA LYS A 112 9.56 -8.06 -11.33
C LYS A 112 8.20 -8.76 -11.24
N HIS A 113 7.32 -8.27 -10.37
CA HIS A 113 6.00 -8.86 -10.14
C HIS A 113 4.86 -8.16 -10.90
N GLY A 114 5.19 -7.21 -11.78
CA GLY A 114 4.18 -6.50 -12.55
C GLY A 114 3.32 -5.56 -11.70
N VAL A 115 3.84 -5.09 -10.58
CA VAL A 115 3.17 -4.13 -9.69
C VAL A 115 3.55 -2.73 -10.14
N THR A 116 2.94 -2.26 -11.22
CA THR A 116 3.36 -1.04 -11.92
C THR A 116 2.23 -0.04 -12.17
N ALA A 117 0.98 -0.46 -12.03
CA ALA A 117 -0.18 0.41 -12.27
C ALA A 117 -1.18 0.28 -11.13
N GLY A 118 -1.59 1.39 -10.55
CA GLY A 118 -2.54 1.38 -9.45
C GLY A 118 -2.62 2.69 -8.70
N PHE A 119 -3.11 2.60 -7.48
CA PHE A 119 -3.34 3.74 -6.59
C PHE A 119 -2.90 3.41 -5.17
N THR A 120 -2.50 4.44 -4.44
CA THR A 120 -2.27 4.35 -2.99
C THR A 120 -3.20 5.31 -2.28
N VAL A 121 -3.83 4.84 -1.21
CA VAL A 121 -4.68 5.64 -0.34
C VAL A 121 -4.02 5.72 1.02
N SER A 122 -3.84 6.93 1.51
CA SER A 122 -3.36 7.17 2.87
C SER A 122 -4.52 7.67 3.71
N PHE A 123 -4.78 7.00 4.81
CA PHE A 123 -5.93 7.29 5.66
C PHE A 123 -5.54 8.24 6.79
N SER A 124 -6.50 9.08 7.22
CA SER A 124 -6.33 9.86 8.43
C SER A 124 -6.53 8.93 9.63
N ASN A 125 -5.75 9.17 10.69
CA ASN A 125 -5.79 8.33 11.88
C ASN A 125 -6.30 9.13 13.07
N HIS A 126 -7.09 8.47 13.92
CA HIS A 126 -7.66 9.10 15.10
C HIS A 126 -6.70 9.17 16.29
N LEU A 127 -5.67 8.32 16.28
CA LEU A 127 -4.72 8.21 17.39
C LEU A 127 -3.33 8.67 16.94
N PRO A 128 -2.61 9.43 17.79
CA PRO A 128 -1.22 9.81 17.49
C PRO A 128 -0.35 8.57 17.27
N GLY A 129 0.53 8.64 16.31
CA GLY A 129 1.45 7.55 15.98
C GLY A 129 0.84 6.43 15.14
N GLN A 130 -0.48 6.43 14.94
CA GLN A 130 -1.12 5.45 14.09
C GLN A 130 -1.08 5.91 12.64
N LYS A 131 -0.71 5.00 11.73
CA LYS A 131 -0.69 5.28 10.29
C LYS A 131 -1.21 4.07 9.54
N SER A 132 -2.09 4.31 8.57
CA SER A 132 -2.59 3.25 7.70
C SER A 132 -2.65 3.71 6.25
N ALA A 133 -2.38 2.77 5.36
CA ALA A 133 -2.42 3.00 3.93
C ALA A 133 -2.79 1.72 3.21
N ALA A 134 -3.36 1.87 2.02
CA ALA A 134 -3.68 0.75 1.16
C ALA A 134 -3.20 1.04 -0.25
N SER A 135 -2.73 0.01 -0.93
CA SER A 135 -2.38 0.08 -2.34
C SER A 135 -3.21 -0.92 -3.11
N VAL A 136 -3.78 -0.49 -4.21
CA VAL A 136 -4.52 -1.35 -5.14
C VAL A 136 -3.76 -1.38 -6.45
N CYS A 137 -3.52 -2.59 -6.95
CA CYS A 137 -2.73 -2.81 -8.15
C CYS A 137 -3.62 -3.40 -9.25
N ALA A 138 -3.57 -2.77 -10.41
CA ALA A 138 -4.30 -3.23 -11.57
C ALA A 138 -3.73 -4.55 -12.10
N ALA A 139 -4.58 -5.32 -12.77
CA ALA A 139 -4.14 -6.55 -13.45
C ALA A 139 -3.01 -6.22 -14.44
N PRO A 140 -2.03 -7.14 -14.65
CA PRO A 140 -0.88 -6.87 -15.51
C PRO A 140 -1.22 -6.48 -16.94
N SER A 141 -2.42 -6.83 -17.42
CA SER A 141 -2.89 -6.51 -18.77
C SER A 141 -3.36 -5.05 -18.91
N MET A 142 -3.50 -4.31 -17.81
CA MET A 142 -3.97 -2.92 -17.83
C MET A 142 -2.81 -1.95 -17.91
N THR A 143 -3.05 -0.83 -18.61
CA THR A 143 -2.09 0.29 -18.67
C THR A 143 -2.54 1.40 -17.74
N GLN A 144 -1.58 2.04 -17.07
CA GLN A 144 -1.86 3.19 -16.24
C GLN A 144 -2.14 4.42 -17.12
N VAL A 145 -3.29 5.02 -16.90
CA VAL A 145 -3.72 6.21 -17.66
C VAL A 145 -3.54 7.47 -16.83
#